data_8d48e31645c00f397ebcab1c14cf1fd9
#
_entry.id   8d48e31645c00f397ebcab1c14cf1fd9
#
_cell.length_a   1.000
_cell.length_b   1.000
_cell.length_c   1.000
_cell.angle_alpha   90.00
_cell.angle_beta   90.00
_cell.angle_gamma   90.00
#
_symmetry.space_group_name_H-M   'P 1'
#
loop_
_entity.id
_entity.type
_entity.pdbx_description
1 polymer ?
#
loop_
_entity_poly.entity_id
_entity_poly.type
_entity_poly.pdbx_seq_one_letter_code
_entity_poly.pdbx_strand_id
1 'polypeptide(L)'
;MDKYIFKKDSALTADLCKLCIEYFESSDRKEDDKSRGYKGIAASLEFDTFTDLLMILNLNMQSYVDQHSYLTRLYAPWRVDNVFNIQKYEPGYAYVEEHMEHGKDRRDSTRLLGWMAYLNTINNKGGTIWPQQNFNSSPKEGDLYIWPAGWTHSHYGIAAPEETKYILTGWCSFVGVDNT
;
A
#
# COMPACT_ATOMS: atom_id res chain seq x y z
N MET A 1 9.26 6.97 17.61
CA MET A 1 8.71 8.29 17.27
C MET A 1 8.13 8.18 15.88
N ASP A 2 6.85 8.33 15.79
CA ASP A 2 6.14 8.30 14.51
C ASP A 2 6.71 9.40 13.60
N LYS A 3 7.39 8.99 12.54
CA LYS A 3 7.95 9.88 11.52
C LYS A 3 6.96 9.97 10.35
N TYR A 4 5.68 10.12 10.66
CA TYR A 4 4.56 10.11 9.71
C TYR A 4 4.33 8.75 9.03
N ILE A 5 4.91 7.67 9.55
CA ILE A 5 4.56 6.31 9.15
C ILE A 5 3.64 5.72 10.21
N PHE A 6 2.38 5.55 9.85
CA PHE A 6 1.39 4.91 10.68
C PHE A 6 1.47 3.39 10.50
N LYS A 7 1.38 2.67 11.60
CA LYS A 7 1.22 1.22 11.59
C LYS A 7 -0.02 0.83 12.36
N LYS A 8 -0.82 -0.05 11.80
CA LYS A 8 -1.90 -0.75 12.49
C LYS A 8 -1.67 -2.24 12.40
N ASP A 9 -1.42 -2.86 13.56
CA ASP A 9 -1.30 -4.31 13.67
C ASP A 9 -2.65 -4.97 13.37
N SER A 10 -2.63 -6.04 12.57
CA SER A 10 -3.80 -6.85 12.25
C SER A 10 -5.03 -6.03 11.85
N ALA A 11 -4.81 -4.99 11.02
CA ALA A 11 -5.90 -4.15 10.50
C ALA A 11 -6.85 -4.95 9.60
N LEU A 12 -6.30 -5.86 8.80
CA LEU A 12 -7.05 -6.80 7.99
C LEU A 12 -7.21 -8.13 8.74
N THR A 13 -8.39 -8.73 8.63
CA THR A 13 -8.61 -10.08 9.15
C THR A 13 -7.90 -11.13 8.28
N ALA A 14 -7.58 -12.29 8.85
CA ALA A 14 -6.99 -13.40 8.10
C ALA A 14 -7.88 -13.85 6.93
N ASP A 15 -9.21 -13.84 7.11
CA ASP A 15 -10.16 -14.18 6.05
C ASP A 15 -10.10 -13.19 4.89
N LEU A 16 -9.98 -11.88 5.17
CA LEU A 16 -9.84 -10.87 4.13
C LEU A 16 -8.49 -10.98 3.41
N CYS A 17 -7.41 -11.25 4.14
CA CYS A 17 -6.10 -11.50 3.54
C CYS A 17 -6.14 -12.70 2.59
N LYS A 18 -6.76 -13.80 3.04
CA LYS A 18 -6.96 -15.01 2.24
C LYS A 18 -7.81 -14.73 0.99
N LEU A 19 -8.93 -14.02 1.14
CA LEU A 19 -9.79 -13.62 0.02
C LEU A 19 -9.01 -12.84 -1.06
N CYS A 20 -8.16 -11.90 -0.66
CA CYS A 20 -7.33 -11.13 -1.58
C CYS A 20 -6.32 -12.01 -2.33
N ILE A 21 -5.70 -12.97 -1.63
CA ILE A 21 -4.78 -13.93 -2.26
C ILE A 21 -5.52 -14.83 -3.23
N GLU A 22 -6.68 -15.38 -2.85
CA GLU A 22 -7.51 -16.23 -3.72
C GLU A 22 -8.00 -15.47 -4.96
N TYR A 23 -8.43 -14.22 -4.80
CA TYR A 23 -8.80 -13.35 -5.91
C TYR A 23 -7.61 -13.15 -6.87
N PHE A 24 -6.42 -12.89 -6.35
CA PHE A 24 -5.22 -12.79 -7.16
C PHE A 24 -4.92 -14.10 -7.89
N GLU A 25 -4.89 -15.24 -7.19
CA GLU A 25 -4.48 -16.53 -7.77
C GLU A 25 -5.48 -17.04 -8.83
N SER A 26 -6.76 -16.77 -8.68
CA SER A 26 -7.80 -17.15 -9.64
C SER A 26 -7.93 -16.23 -10.86
N SER A 27 -7.32 -15.03 -10.82
CA SER A 27 -7.48 -14.06 -11.90
C SER A 27 -6.58 -14.36 -13.10
N ASP A 28 -7.15 -14.24 -14.31
CA ASP A 28 -6.41 -14.30 -15.58
C ASP A 28 -5.81 -12.94 -16.01
N ARG A 29 -6.10 -11.86 -15.24
CA ARG A 29 -5.67 -10.48 -15.55
C ARG A 29 -4.35 -10.09 -14.89
N LYS A 30 -3.56 -11.06 -14.43
CA LYS A 30 -2.26 -10.80 -13.81
C LYS A 30 -1.26 -10.24 -14.82
N GLU A 31 -0.67 -9.11 -14.47
CA GLU A 31 0.42 -8.51 -15.25
C GLU A 31 1.76 -8.83 -14.59
N ASP A 32 2.73 -9.24 -15.41
CA ASP A 32 4.09 -9.54 -14.96
C ASP A 32 4.95 -8.28 -15.16
N ASP A 33 5.27 -7.60 -14.06
CA ASP A 33 6.22 -6.49 -14.07
C ASP A 33 7.62 -7.00 -13.67
N LYS A 34 8.32 -7.54 -14.68
CA LYS A 34 9.69 -8.05 -14.49
C LYS A 34 10.69 -6.99 -14.07
N SER A 35 10.45 -5.72 -14.43
CA SER A 35 11.33 -4.62 -14.06
C SER A 35 11.28 -4.33 -12.56
N ARG A 36 10.14 -4.59 -11.93
CA ARG A 36 9.87 -4.38 -10.51
C ARG A 36 9.84 -5.68 -9.69
N GLY A 37 9.99 -6.82 -10.37
CA GLY A 37 10.12 -8.14 -9.73
C GLY A 37 8.85 -8.68 -9.10
N TYR A 38 7.65 -8.29 -9.59
CA TYR A 38 6.39 -8.82 -9.09
C TYR A 38 5.39 -9.13 -10.20
N LYS A 39 4.40 -9.97 -9.89
CA LYS A 39 3.15 -10.07 -10.64
C LYS A 39 2.08 -9.29 -9.92
N GLY A 40 1.34 -8.47 -10.64
CA GLY A 40 0.32 -7.59 -10.09
C GLY A 40 -1.04 -7.74 -10.75
N ILE A 41 -2.08 -7.36 -10.02
CA ILE A 41 -3.42 -7.17 -10.56
C ILE A 41 -4.02 -5.89 -9.94
N ALA A 42 -4.60 -5.06 -10.79
CA ALA A 42 -5.41 -3.94 -10.33
C ALA A 42 -6.83 -4.44 -9.97
N ALA A 43 -7.31 -4.04 -8.81
CA ALA A 43 -8.65 -4.32 -8.32
C ALA A 43 -9.35 -3.02 -7.91
N SER A 44 -10.69 -3.04 -7.86
CA SER A 44 -11.50 -1.89 -7.48
C SER A 44 -12.13 -2.10 -6.11
N LEU A 45 -12.08 -1.08 -5.27
CA LEU A 45 -12.78 -1.04 -3.97
C LEU A 45 -14.32 -0.95 -4.12
N GLU A 46 -14.80 -0.67 -5.35
CA GLU A 46 -16.25 -0.65 -5.65
C GLU A 46 -16.86 -2.05 -5.82
N PHE A 47 -16.03 -3.10 -5.91
CA PHE A 47 -16.54 -4.47 -5.94
C PHE A 47 -17.01 -4.89 -4.55
N ASP A 48 -18.17 -5.54 -4.48
CA ASP A 48 -18.75 -6.06 -3.24
C ASP A 48 -17.75 -6.88 -2.42
N THR A 49 -16.89 -7.64 -3.10
CA THR A 49 -15.83 -8.44 -2.51
C THR A 49 -14.86 -7.62 -1.63
N PHE A 50 -14.68 -6.33 -1.91
CA PHE A 50 -13.72 -5.47 -1.21
C PHE A 50 -14.37 -4.37 -0.36
N THR A 51 -15.67 -4.45 -0.10
CA THR A 51 -16.39 -3.48 0.74
C THR A 51 -15.76 -3.39 2.15
N ASP A 52 -15.42 -4.53 2.75
CA ASP A 52 -14.78 -4.57 4.07
C ASP A 52 -13.40 -3.93 4.04
N LEU A 53 -12.64 -4.12 2.97
CA LEU A 53 -11.35 -3.46 2.80
C LEU A 53 -11.50 -1.94 2.76
N LEU A 54 -12.48 -1.42 2.02
CA LEU A 54 -12.75 0.02 1.96
C LEU A 54 -13.12 0.58 3.34
N MET A 55 -13.95 -0.14 4.11
CA MET A 55 -14.30 0.25 5.49
C MET A 55 -13.05 0.30 6.38
N ILE A 56 -12.22 -0.73 6.36
CA ILE A 56 -10.98 -0.81 7.14
C ILE A 56 -10.04 0.33 6.77
N LEU A 57 -9.85 0.61 5.49
CA LEU A 57 -9.01 1.71 5.02
C LEU A 57 -9.53 3.06 5.53
N ASN A 58 -10.81 3.35 5.39
CA ASN A 58 -11.39 4.62 5.86
C ASN A 58 -11.24 4.81 7.37
N LEU A 59 -11.45 3.77 8.18
CA LEU A 59 -11.26 3.82 9.64
C LEU A 59 -9.80 4.10 10.03
N ASN A 60 -8.86 3.47 9.34
CA ASN A 60 -7.44 3.66 9.62
C ASN A 60 -6.91 5.00 9.07
N MET A 61 -7.45 5.49 7.94
CA MET A 61 -7.18 6.84 7.45
C MET A 61 -7.69 7.90 8.44
N GLN A 62 -8.86 7.71 9.03
CA GLN A 62 -9.33 8.59 10.10
C GLN A 62 -8.37 8.59 11.30
N SER A 63 -7.90 7.41 11.72
CA SER A 63 -6.92 7.30 12.81
C SER A 63 -5.59 7.99 12.47
N TYR A 64 -5.15 7.95 11.21
CA TYR A 64 -3.99 8.69 10.72
C TYR A 64 -4.21 10.20 10.78
N VAL A 65 -5.37 10.68 10.32
CA VAL A 65 -5.76 12.10 10.36
C VAL A 65 -5.83 12.63 11.79
N ASP A 66 -6.36 11.83 12.72
CA ASP A 66 -6.45 12.23 14.14
C ASP A 66 -5.05 12.46 14.76
N GLN A 67 -4.04 11.69 14.33
CA GLN A 67 -2.64 11.89 14.73
C GLN A 67 -1.98 13.08 14.00
N HIS A 68 -2.46 13.41 12.80
CA HIS A 68 -1.90 14.45 11.93
C HIS A 68 -2.95 15.47 11.52
N SER A 69 -3.49 16.18 12.52
CA SER A 69 -4.65 17.08 12.37
C SER A 69 -4.49 18.17 11.29
N TYR A 70 -3.28 18.47 10.83
CA TYR A 70 -3.08 19.38 9.71
C TYR A 70 -3.76 18.91 8.42
N LEU A 71 -3.90 17.59 8.23
CA LEU A 71 -4.59 17.03 7.07
C LEU A 71 -6.05 17.45 6.94
N THR A 72 -6.72 17.78 8.05
CA THR A 72 -8.10 18.30 8.05
C THR A 72 -8.21 19.73 7.55
N ARG A 73 -7.08 20.44 7.44
CA ARG A 73 -7.01 21.85 7.04
C ARG A 73 -6.48 22.05 5.62
N LEU A 74 -6.28 20.96 4.88
CA LEU A 74 -5.87 21.05 3.49
C LEU A 74 -6.99 21.68 2.66
N TYR A 75 -6.64 22.60 1.78
CA TYR A 75 -7.60 23.33 0.95
C TYR A 75 -8.29 22.41 -0.08
N ALA A 76 -7.57 21.44 -0.62
CA ALA A 76 -8.14 20.50 -1.57
C ALA A 76 -8.63 19.25 -0.82
N PRO A 77 -9.85 18.78 -1.10
CA PRO A 77 -10.33 17.52 -0.57
C PRO A 77 -9.51 16.34 -1.14
N TRP A 78 -9.43 15.28 -0.37
CA TRP A 78 -8.73 14.05 -0.78
C TRP A 78 -9.50 12.81 -0.30
N ARG A 79 -9.24 11.68 -0.90
CA ARG A 79 -9.90 10.42 -0.56
C ARG A 79 -8.99 9.22 -0.85
N VAL A 80 -9.35 8.06 -0.33
CA VAL A 80 -8.79 6.78 -0.77
C VAL A 80 -9.16 6.59 -2.23
N ASP A 81 -8.19 6.24 -3.07
CA ASP A 81 -8.44 5.90 -4.48
C ASP A 81 -9.28 4.61 -4.54
N ASN A 82 -10.20 4.54 -5.51
CA ASN A 82 -11.04 3.36 -5.68
C ASN A 82 -10.32 2.15 -6.30
N VAL A 83 -9.09 2.33 -6.74
CA VAL A 83 -8.26 1.26 -7.34
C VAL A 83 -7.06 1.01 -6.46
N PHE A 84 -6.76 -0.25 -6.23
CA PHE A 84 -5.59 -0.72 -5.51
C PHE A 84 -4.94 -1.89 -6.26
N ASN A 85 -3.70 -2.24 -5.90
CA ASN A 85 -2.98 -3.35 -6.50
C ASN A 85 -2.78 -4.47 -5.49
N ILE A 86 -3.00 -5.71 -5.94
CA ILE A 86 -2.52 -6.90 -5.26
C ILE A 86 -1.25 -7.33 -5.97
N GLN A 87 -0.17 -7.54 -5.23
CA GLN A 87 1.14 -7.85 -5.77
C GLN A 87 1.70 -9.11 -5.12
N LYS A 88 2.19 -10.02 -5.96
CA LYS A 88 2.88 -11.25 -5.57
C LYS A 88 4.36 -11.14 -5.90
N TYR A 89 5.20 -11.40 -4.93
CA TYR A 89 6.64 -11.50 -5.07
C TYR A 89 7.06 -12.93 -4.80
N GLU A 90 7.69 -13.57 -5.78
CA GLU A 90 8.28 -14.90 -5.61
C GLU A 90 9.53 -14.83 -4.70
N PRO A 91 9.97 -15.96 -4.12
CA PRO A 91 11.19 -15.99 -3.31
C PRO A 91 12.38 -15.34 -4.02
N GLY A 92 13.09 -14.47 -3.31
CA GLY A 92 14.23 -13.74 -3.84
C GLY A 92 13.89 -12.45 -4.59
N TYR A 93 12.62 -12.12 -4.78
CA TYR A 93 12.19 -10.91 -5.49
C TYR A 93 11.59 -9.86 -4.57
N ALA A 94 11.80 -8.60 -4.92
CA ALA A 94 11.17 -7.43 -4.30
C ALA A 94 11.26 -6.23 -5.24
N TYR A 95 10.46 -5.20 -4.98
CA TYR A 95 10.66 -3.89 -5.60
C TYR A 95 11.83 -3.19 -4.89
N VAL A 96 13.04 -3.38 -5.41
CA VAL A 96 14.30 -2.94 -4.75
C VAL A 96 14.73 -1.51 -5.12
N GLU A 97 14.09 -0.91 -6.13
CA GLU A 97 14.37 0.47 -6.51
C GLU A 97 13.76 1.42 -5.48
N GLU A 98 14.58 2.30 -4.91
CA GLU A 98 14.09 3.35 -4.02
C GLU A 98 13.23 4.33 -4.80
N HIS A 99 11.99 4.53 -4.35
CA HIS A 99 11.01 5.36 -5.02
C HIS A 99 10.10 6.09 -4.03
N MET A 100 9.42 7.08 -4.53
CA MET A 100 8.29 7.76 -3.89
C MET A 100 7.00 7.46 -4.64
N GLU A 101 5.86 7.76 -4.03
CA GLU A 101 4.55 7.53 -4.66
C GLU A 101 4.19 8.59 -5.71
N HIS A 102 4.81 9.76 -5.68
CA HIS A 102 4.66 10.76 -6.74
C HIS A 102 5.38 10.28 -8.01
N GLY A 103 4.63 10.15 -9.10
CA GLY A 103 5.14 9.74 -10.40
C GLY A 103 5.21 10.88 -11.41
N LYS A 104 5.55 10.53 -12.66
CA LYS A 104 5.64 11.47 -13.78
C LYS A 104 4.26 11.87 -14.29
N ASP A 105 3.29 10.98 -14.16
CA ASP A 105 1.96 11.19 -14.69
C ASP A 105 1.16 12.11 -13.77
N ARG A 106 0.24 12.86 -14.38
CA ARG A 106 -0.61 13.78 -13.67
C ARG A 106 -1.37 13.11 -12.52
N ARG A 107 -1.87 11.90 -12.73
CA ARG A 107 -2.57 11.12 -11.71
C ARG A 107 -1.66 10.86 -10.51
N ASP A 108 -0.44 10.42 -10.75
CA ASP A 108 0.50 10.07 -9.71
C ASP A 108 0.98 11.29 -8.91
N SER A 109 1.03 12.47 -9.55
CA SER A 109 1.39 13.73 -8.89
C SER A 109 0.34 14.22 -7.89
N THR A 110 -0.89 13.72 -7.94
CA THR A 110 -1.98 14.08 -7.00
C THR A 110 -2.02 13.20 -5.75
N ARG A 111 -1.19 12.17 -5.64
CA ARG A 111 -1.15 11.29 -4.47
C ARG A 111 -0.70 12.06 -3.23
N LEU A 112 -1.47 11.97 -2.17
CA LEU A 112 -1.18 12.57 -0.87
C LEU A 112 -0.53 11.55 0.08
N LEU A 113 -1.09 10.34 0.13
CA LEU A 113 -0.63 9.24 0.97
C LEU A 113 -0.49 7.97 0.12
N GLY A 114 0.50 7.16 0.49
CA GLY A 114 0.56 5.75 0.13
C GLY A 114 0.06 4.89 1.29
N TRP A 115 -0.49 3.72 0.99
CA TRP A 115 -0.79 2.70 1.99
C TRP A 115 -0.45 1.31 1.45
N MET A 116 -0.12 0.40 2.35
CA MET A 116 0.20 -0.98 2.04
C MET A 116 -0.22 -1.90 3.19
N ALA A 117 -0.73 -3.08 2.86
CA ALA A 117 -0.96 -4.14 3.83
C ALA A 117 -0.26 -5.43 3.40
N TYR A 118 0.28 -6.16 4.36
CA TYR A 118 0.79 -7.50 4.14
C TYR A 118 -0.34 -8.52 4.20
N LEU A 119 -0.45 -9.38 3.19
CA LEU A 119 -1.49 -10.41 3.12
C LEU A 119 -1.04 -11.75 3.72
N ASN A 120 0.25 -11.92 3.95
CA ASN A 120 0.81 -13.06 4.65
C ASN A 120 2.02 -12.66 5.49
N THR A 121 2.31 -13.47 6.49
CA THR A 121 3.51 -13.31 7.33
C THR A 121 4.72 -13.87 6.61
N ILE A 122 5.84 -13.13 6.68
CA ILE A 122 7.16 -13.55 6.19
C ILE A 122 8.11 -13.58 7.39
N ASN A 123 8.74 -14.73 7.61
CA ASN A 123 9.57 -14.95 8.80
C ASN A 123 11.01 -14.46 8.61
N ASN A 124 11.48 -14.39 7.38
CA ASN A 124 12.85 -13.98 7.07
C ASN A 124 12.88 -12.84 6.04
N LYS A 125 13.22 -11.63 6.50
CA LYS A 125 13.27 -10.42 5.68
C LYS A 125 11.90 -10.03 5.08
N GLY A 126 11.83 -9.69 3.80
CA GLY A 126 10.57 -9.41 3.08
C GLY A 126 9.91 -8.07 3.37
N GLY A 127 10.44 -7.26 4.27
CA GLY A 127 9.88 -5.97 4.67
C GLY A 127 10.05 -4.86 3.66
N THR A 128 9.70 -3.65 4.07
CA THR A 128 9.89 -2.40 3.34
C THR A 128 10.74 -1.46 4.20
N ILE A 129 11.70 -0.77 3.58
CA ILE A 129 12.59 0.19 4.24
C ILE A 129 12.21 1.60 3.82
N TRP A 130 12.10 2.51 4.80
CA TRP A 130 12.05 3.96 4.64
C TRP A 130 13.36 4.55 5.18
N PRO A 131 14.37 4.78 4.31
CA PRO A 131 15.72 5.18 4.77
C PRO A 131 15.73 6.50 5.54
N GLN A 132 14.95 7.48 5.07
CA GLN A 132 14.90 8.82 5.70
C GLN A 132 14.32 8.77 7.13
N GLN A 133 13.44 7.82 7.41
CA GLN A 133 12.84 7.61 8.72
C GLN A 133 13.66 6.64 9.59
N ASN A 134 14.67 5.97 9.02
CA ASN A 134 15.38 4.86 9.66
C ASN A 134 14.35 3.82 10.19
N PHE A 135 13.40 3.45 9.34
CA PHE A 135 12.30 2.56 9.69
C PHE A 135 12.24 1.37 8.72
N ASN A 136 12.07 0.18 9.29
CA ASN A 136 11.89 -1.06 8.56
C ASN A 136 10.59 -1.73 9.04
N SER A 137 9.74 -2.11 8.11
CA SER A 137 8.58 -2.93 8.43
C SER A 137 8.96 -4.42 8.53
N SER A 138 8.20 -5.15 9.33
CA SER A 138 8.24 -6.61 9.37
C SER A 138 6.92 -7.12 8.80
N PRO A 139 6.94 -7.98 7.76
CA PRO A 139 5.72 -8.49 7.17
C PRO A 139 4.97 -9.40 8.13
N LYS A 140 3.81 -8.94 8.59
CA LYS A 140 2.86 -9.75 9.35
C LYS A 140 1.51 -9.66 8.68
N GLU A 141 0.83 -10.79 8.57
CA GLU A 141 -0.50 -10.88 8.00
C GLU A 141 -1.45 -9.87 8.65
N GLY A 142 -2.12 -9.09 7.82
CA GLY A 142 -3.07 -8.07 8.23
C GLY A 142 -2.47 -6.73 8.67
N ASP A 143 -1.14 -6.60 8.83
CA ASP A 143 -0.53 -5.32 9.22
C ASP A 143 -0.66 -4.30 8.08
N LEU A 144 -1.20 -3.11 8.42
CA LEU A 144 -1.38 -1.98 7.51
C LEU A 144 -0.39 -0.86 7.84
N TYR A 145 0.18 -0.28 6.80
CA TYR A 145 1.05 0.89 6.85
C TYR A 145 0.48 2.02 6.01
N ILE A 146 0.60 3.28 6.50
CA ILE A 146 0.19 4.50 5.79
C ILE A 146 1.32 5.52 5.94
N TRP A 147 1.69 6.23 4.84
CA TRP A 147 2.78 7.21 4.84
C TRP A 147 2.54 8.32 3.80
N PRO A 148 3.20 9.49 3.95
CA PRO A 148 3.16 10.57 2.96
C PRO A 148 3.73 10.13 1.61
N ALA A 149 3.08 10.51 0.51
CA ALA A 149 3.46 10.09 -0.84
C ALA A 149 4.74 10.74 -1.40
N GLY A 150 5.23 11.81 -0.75
CA GLY A 150 6.31 12.62 -1.25
C GLY A 150 7.72 12.03 -1.05
N TRP A 151 8.72 12.72 -1.62
CA TRP A 151 10.12 12.33 -1.63
C TRP A 151 10.74 12.10 -0.25
N THR A 152 10.20 12.74 0.79
CA THR A 152 10.66 12.55 2.18
C THR A 152 10.41 11.14 2.71
N HIS A 153 9.51 10.38 2.07
CA HIS A 153 9.16 9.01 2.43
C HIS A 153 9.47 8.04 1.30
N SER A 154 10.57 8.29 0.57
CA SER A 154 11.08 7.30 -0.38
C SER A 154 11.34 5.97 0.32
N HIS A 155 11.04 4.87 -0.37
CA HIS A 155 11.13 3.54 0.21
C HIS A 155 11.40 2.48 -0.85
N TYR A 156 11.80 1.30 -0.39
CA TYR A 156 12.03 0.13 -1.24
C TYR A 156 11.75 -1.17 -0.47
N GLY A 157 11.49 -2.24 -1.22
CA GLY A 157 11.23 -3.56 -0.67
C GLY A 157 12.50 -4.37 -0.46
N ILE A 158 12.46 -5.24 0.55
CA ILE A 158 13.48 -6.28 0.79
C ILE A 158 12.91 -7.61 0.30
N ALA A 159 13.71 -8.38 -0.43
CA ALA A 159 13.31 -9.71 -0.85
C ALA A 159 13.22 -10.67 0.35
N ALA A 160 12.16 -11.50 0.35
CA ALA A 160 12.09 -12.69 1.17
C ALA A 160 12.86 -13.81 0.44
N PRO A 161 13.90 -14.40 1.03
CA PRO A 161 14.77 -15.31 0.27
C PRO A 161 14.08 -16.63 -0.08
N GLU A 162 13.15 -17.11 0.74
CA GLU A 162 12.58 -18.46 0.65
C GLU A 162 11.04 -18.47 0.62
N GLU A 163 10.40 -17.33 0.86
CA GLU A 163 8.95 -17.25 1.03
C GLU A 163 8.32 -16.36 -0.04
N THR A 164 7.16 -16.76 -0.54
CA THR A 164 6.32 -15.92 -1.41
C THR A 164 5.62 -14.86 -0.59
N LYS A 165 5.72 -13.61 -1.01
CA LYS A 165 5.11 -12.47 -0.35
C LYS A 165 3.94 -11.92 -1.16
N TYR A 166 2.82 -11.67 -0.48
CA TYR A 166 1.68 -10.97 -1.05
C TYR A 166 1.44 -9.66 -0.29
N ILE A 167 1.18 -8.59 -1.03
CA ILE A 167 0.80 -7.30 -0.47
C ILE A 167 -0.40 -6.71 -1.21
N LEU A 168 -1.12 -5.85 -0.50
CA LEU A 168 -2.00 -4.84 -1.08
C LEU A 168 -1.26 -3.51 -1.08
N THR A 169 -1.45 -2.68 -2.11
CA THR A 169 -0.97 -1.30 -2.10
C THR A 169 -1.91 -0.39 -2.88
N GLY A 170 -2.06 0.83 -2.40
CA GLY A 170 -2.89 1.85 -3.01
C GLY A 170 -2.57 3.24 -2.47
N TRP A 171 -3.41 4.19 -2.82
CA TRP A 171 -3.12 5.59 -2.57
C TRP A 171 -4.35 6.34 -2.05
N CYS A 172 -4.08 7.50 -1.47
CA CYS A 172 -5.07 8.54 -1.28
C CYS A 172 -4.64 9.74 -2.13
N SER A 173 -5.55 10.28 -2.93
CA SER A 173 -5.25 11.36 -3.86
C SER A 173 -6.14 12.57 -3.63
N PHE A 174 -5.63 13.75 -3.96
CA PHE A 174 -6.44 14.95 -4.06
C PHE A 174 -7.52 14.79 -5.13
N VAL A 175 -8.74 15.26 -4.84
CA VAL A 175 -9.88 15.25 -5.77
C VAL A 175 -10.21 16.69 -6.21
N GLY A 176 -10.78 16.82 -7.42
CA GLY A 176 -11.15 18.15 -7.95
C GLY A 176 -9.95 18.98 -8.41
N VAL A 177 -8.77 18.36 -8.56
CA VAL A 177 -7.63 18.96 -9.25
C VAL A 177 -7.86 18.80 -10.75
N ASP A 178 -9.05 19.28 -11.19
CA ASP A 178 -9.42 19.24 -12.59
C ASP A 178 -8.62 20.28 -13.37
N ASN A 179 -8.02 19.82 -14.35
CA ASN A 179 -7.70 20.30 -15.67
C ASN A 179 -8.15 21.75 -15.98
N THR A 180 -7.32 22.66 -15.73
CA THR A 180 -7.20 23.82 -16.62
C THR A 180 -6.04 23.61 -17.56
#